data_ce868fb18bbe9baae2f65528bfe64585
#
_entry.id   ce868fb18bbe9baae2f65528bfe64585
#
_cell.length_a   1.000
_cell.length_b   1.000
_cell.length_c   1.000
_cell.angle_alpha   90.00
_cell.angle_beta   90.00
_cell.angle_gamma   90.00
#
_symmetry.space_group_name_H-M   'P 1'
#
loop_
_entity.id
_entity.type
_entity.pdbx_description
1 polymer ?
#
loop_
_entity_poly.entity_id
_entity_poly.type
_entity_poly.pdbx_seq_one_letter_code
_entity_poly.pdbx_strand_id
1 'polypeptide(L)'
;ENRALLPSGTVVTDVCGVKRAVVEVCSPLCRESGLHFIGGHPMAGSDRVGFINSKAVLLENAYYILTPTASVPENKVTDYKNLVQQLGAIPLILDPAQHDYVTAAVSHLPHIIAASLVNLVRDKDSADGLMKMIAAGGFKDITRIASSSAAVWQQICLTNTENISTLLSSYIASLQGIQQELNAKRGDDLYELFDSARIYRDSFINTASGPLKSSYAITIDIADEPGEIAAVATILALKNISIKNIGIVHNREYEGGVLR
;
A
#
# COMPACT_ATOMS: atom_id res chain seq x y z
N GLU A 1 25.17 -17.81 -5.52
CA GLU A 1 26.57 -18.18 -5.18
C GLU A 1 26.64 -19.07 -3.93
N ASN A 2 25.85 -18.84 -2.90
CA ASN A 2 25.93 -19.56 -1.61
C ASN A 2 24.97 -20.75 -1.50
N ARG A 3 24.33 -21.18 -2.57
CA ARG A 3 23.30 -22.25 -2.56
C ARG A 3 23.81 -23.56 -1.93
N ALA A 4 25.07 -23.92 -2.21
CA ALA A 4 25.68 -25.13 -1.71
C ALA A 4 25.93 -25.15 -0.19
N LEU A 5 25.81 -23.99 0.47
CA LEU A 5 26.00 -23.87 1.92
C LEU A 5 24.69 -24.07 2.70
N LEU A 6 23.56 -24.14 2.02
CA LEU A 6 22.26 -24.30 2.64
C LEU A 6 21.88 -25.78 2.72
N PRO A 7 21.32 -26.24 3.86
CA PRO A 7 20.80 -27.60 3.99
C PRO A 7 19.72 -27.90 2.95
N SER A 8 19.71 -29.13 2.43
CA SER A 8 18.64 -29.57 1.52
C SER A 8 17.24 -29.40 2.16
N GLY A 9 16.26 -29.00 1.37
CA GLY A 9 14.90 -28.72 1.82
C GLY A 9 14.71 -27.37 2.53
N THR A 10 15.76 -26.51 2.57
CA THR A 10 15.61 -25.13 3.07
C THR A 10 14.68 -24.32 2.18
N VAL A 11 13.81 -23.51 2.78
CA VAL A 11 12.99 -22.52 2.08
C VAL A 11 13.78 -21.22 1.94
N VAL A 12 13.92 -20.78 0.71
CA VAL A 12 14.49 -19.46 0.32
C VAL A 12 13.34 -18.56 -0.08
N THR A 13 13.36 -17.33 0.35
CA THR A 13 12.32 -16.33 0.05
C THR A 13 12.95 -14.97 -0.28
N ASP A 14 12.16 -14.09 -0.82
CA ASP A 14 12.47 -12.68 -1.06
C ASP A 14 11.40 -11.76 -0.44
N VAL A 15 11.60 -10.46 -0.55
CA VAL A 15 10.65 -9.42 -0.12
C VAL A 15 10.40 -8.36 -1.19
N CYS A 16 10.67 -8.69 -2.46
CA CYS A 16 10.55 -7.76 -3.57
C CYS A 16 9.09 -7.37 -3.85
N GLY A 17 8.88 -6.20 -4.42
CA GLY A 17 7.56 -5.70 -4.83
C GLY A 17 7.01 -6.32 -6.13
N VAL A 18 7.81 -7.09 -6.88
CA VAL A 18 7.42 -7.81 -8.09
C VAL A 18 7.76 -9.28 -7.93
N LYS A 19 6.91 -10.19 -8.37
CA LYS A 19 7.05 -11.62 -8.11
C LYS A 19 7.42 -12.44 -9.33
N ARG A 20 6.79 -12.22 -10.47
CA ARG A 20 6.96 -13.09 -11.65
C ARG A 20 8.43 -13.23 -12.04
N ALA A 21 9.13 -12.12 -12.27
CA ALA A 21 10.52 -12.13 -12.70
C ALA A 21 11.44 -12.79 -11.64
N VAL A 22 11.17 -12.57 -10.35
CA VAL A 22 11.96 -13.16 -9.24
C VAL A 22 11.74 -14.66 -9.17
N VAL A 23 10.48 -15.11 -9.23
CA VAL A 23 10.12 -16.53 -9.16
C VAL A 23 10.67 -17.31 -10.37
N GLU A 24 10.58 -16.73 -11.57
CA GLU A 24 11.11 -17.35 -12.80
C GLU A 24 12.62 -17.60 -12.73
N VAL A 25 13.36 -16.71 -12.09
CA VAL A 25 14.82 -16.86 -11.93
C VAL A 25 15.19 -17.74 -10.73
N CYS A 26 14.57 -17.50 -9.57
CA CYS A 26 15.00 -18.11 -8.31
C CYS A 26 14.50 -19.56 -8.15
N SER A 27 13.29 -19.88 -8.61
CA SER A 27 12.72 -21.22 -8.43
C SER A 27 13.52 -22.34 -9.09
N PRO A 28 13.95 -22.23 -10.38
CA PRO A 28 14.81 -23.25 -11.01
C PRO A 28 16.13 -23.40 -10.25
N LEU A 29 16.78 -22.30 -9.92
CA LEU A 29 18.07 -22.29 -9.22
C LEU A 29 18.02 -22.94 -7.82
N CYS A 30 16.94 -22.73 -7.09
CA CYS A 30 16.73 -23.36 -5.81
C CYS A 30 16.49 -24.87 -5.98
N ARG A 31 15.63 -25.26 -6.91
CA ARG A 31 15.31 -26.67 -7.19
C ARG A 31 16.54 -27.50 -7.56
N GLU A 32 17.41 -26.96 -8.42
CA GLU A 32 18.70 -27.58 -8.80
C GLU A 32 19.61 -27.90 -7.61
N SER A 33 19.45 -27.14 -6.54
CA SER A 33 20.26 -27.27 -5.30
C SER A 33 19.51 -27.99 -4.16
N GLY A 34 18.34 -28.62 -4.46
CA GLY A 34 17.53 -29.28 -3.44
C GLY A 34 16.87 -28.31 -2.44
N LEU A 35 16.72 -27.03 -2.82
CA LEU A 35 16.07 -25.99 -2.02
C LEU A 35 14.68 -25.68 -2.58
N HIS A 36 13.84 -25.02 -1.78
CA HIS A 36 12.52 -24.54 -2.19
C HIS A 36 12.51 -23.02 -2.24
N PHE A 37 11.96 -22.44 -3.31
CA PHE A 37 11.75 -20.99 -3.39
C PHE A 37 10.27 -20.65 -3.24
N ILE A 38 9.94 -19.75 -2.31
CA ILE A 38 8.62 -19.17 -2.15
C ILE A 38 8.79 -17.66 -2.20
N GLY A 39 8.27 -17.03 -3.26
CA GLY A 39 8.29 -15.56 -3.34
C GLY A 39 7.49 -14.95 -2.22
N GLY A 40 7.99 -13.87 -1.64
CA GLY A 40 7.35 -13.12 -0.57
C GLY A 40 7.21 -11.63 -0.92
N HIS A 41 6.13 -11.00 -0.47
CA HIS A 41 5.96 -9.56 -0.57
C HIS A 41 5.13 -9.05 0.60
N PRO A 42 5.74 -8.47 1.62
CA PRO A 42 5.00 -7.74 2.65
C PRO A 42 4.41 -6.47 2.02
N MET A 43 3.08 -6.36 2.02
CA MET A 43 2.36 -5.16 1.57
C MET A 43 2.46 -4.07 2.65
N ALA A 44 3.67 -3.80 3.08
CA ALA A 44 4.02 -2.89 4.16
C ALA A 44 5.31 -2.16 3.81
N GLY A 45 5.41 -0.91 4.22
CA GLY A 45 6.59 -0.12 3.98
C GLY A 45 6.42 1.29 4.52
N SER A 46 7.50 2.04 4.52
CA SER A 46 7.47 3.48 4.78
C SER A 46 8.18 4.21 3.62
N ASP A 47 7.84 5.48 3.44
CA ASP A 47 8.50 6.33 2.44
C ASP A 47 9.98 6.61 2.79
N ARG A 48 10.43 6.18 3.98
CA ARG A 48 11.80 6.38 4.48
C ARG A 48 12.68 5.19 4.14
N VAL A 49 13.88 5.48 3.69
CA VAL A 49 14.87 4.48 3.28
C VAL A 49 15.85 4.17 4.43
N GLY A 50 16.33 2.94 4.47
CA GLY A 50 17.42 2.49 5.34
C GLY A 50 16.94 1.79 6.62
N PHE A 51 17.81 0.94 7.15
CA PHE A 51 17.56 0.09 8.32
C PHE A 51 17.14 0.88 9.57
N ILE A 52 17.64 2.09 9.73
CA ILE A 52 17.30 2.96 10.88
C ILE A 52 15.80 3.28 10.95
N ASN A 53 15.07 3.17 9.84
CA ASN A 53 13.63 3.39 9.77
C ASN A 53 12.82 2.09 9.88
N SER A 54 13.49 0.96 10.05
CA SER A 54 12.86 -0.35 10.22
C SER A 54 12.18 -0.43 11.59
N LYS A 55 10.92 -0.89 11.60
CA LYS A 55 10.13 -1.10 12.81
C LYS A 55 9.36 -2.42 12.68
N ALA A 56 9.37 -3.26 13.72
CA ALA A 56 8.63 -4.51 13.74
C ALA A 56 7.12 -4.31 13.48
N VAL A 57 6.55 -3.21 13.98
CA VAL A 57 5.15 -2.84 13.81
C VAL A 57 4.73 -2.65 12.35
N LEU A 58 5.66 -2.46 11.41
CA LEU A 58 5.34 -2.34 9.99
C LEU A 58 4.65 -3.58 9.41
N LEU A 59 4.91 -4.76 9.97
CA LEU A 59 4.30 -6.01 9.53
C LEU A 59 2.98 -6.32 10.25
N GLU A 60 2.68 -5.67 11.37
CA GLU A 60 1.46 -5.94 12.14
C GLU A 60 0.21 -5.63 11.31
N ASN A 61 -0.66 -6.65 11.13
CA ASN A 61 -1.89 -6.59 10.35
C ASN A 61 -1.70 -6.24 8.85
N ALA A 62 -0.49 -6.24 8.34
CA ALA A 62 -0.23 -6.08 6.92
C ALA A 62 -0.44 -7.40 6.19
N TYR A 63 -1.00 -7.35 4.98
CA TYR A 63 -0.98 -8.51 4.10
C TYR A 63 0.47 -8.84 3.73
N TYR A 64 0.79 -10.13 3.80
CA TYR A 64 2.06 -10.66 3.34
C TYR A 64 1.78 -11.69 2.24
N ILE A 65 2.06 -11.32 1.00
CA ILE A 65 1.76 -12.18 -0.14
C ILE A 65 2.85 -13.23 -0.29
N LEU A 66 2.43 -14.48 -0.46
CA LEU A 66 3.27 -15.64 -0.73
C LEU A 66 2.95 -16.16 -2.13
N THR A 67 3.99 -16.43 -2.91
CA THR A 67 3.83 -16.94 -4.27
C THR A 67 4.61 -18.26 -4.44
N PRO A 68 4.11 -19.37 -3.83
CA PRO A 68 4.71 -20.69 -4.00
C PRO A 68 4.48 -21.18 -5.43
N THR A 69 5.46 -21.90 -5.99
CA THR A 69 5.28 -22.66 -7.22
C THR A 69 4.77 -24.06 -6.90
N ALA A 70 4.18 -24.74 -7.90
CA ALA A 70 3.65 -26.10 -7.74
C ALA A 70 4.71 -27.13 -7.32
N SER A 71 6.00 -26.81 -7.46
CA SER A 71 7.10 -27.69 -7.05
C SER A 71 7.44 -27.61 -5.56
N VAL A 72 6.84 -26.68 -4.81
CA VAL A 72 7.09 -26.52 -3.38
C VAL A 72 6.14 -27.42 -2.59
N PRO A 73 6.64 -28.29 -1.71
CA PRO A 73 5.79 -29.14 -0.87
C PRO A 73 4.84 -28.31 0.01
N GLU A 74 3.61 -28.77 0.20
CA GLU A 74 2.55 -28.07 0.92
C GLU A 74 2.92 -27.79 2.39
N ASN A 75 3.63 -28.70 3.05
CA ASN A 75 4.12 -28.50 4.40
C ASN A 75 5.07 -27.29 4.50
N LYS A 76 5.93 -27.07 3.49
CA LYS A 76 6.83 -25.91 3.45
C LYS A 76 6.07 -24.59 3.26
N VAL A 77 5.02 -24.61 2.46
CA VAL A 77 4.11 -23.44 2.31
C VAL A 77 3.42 -23.15 3.64
N THR A 78 2.92 -24.20 4.31
CA THR A 78 2.27 -24.09 5.62
C THR A 78 3.22 -23.57 6.69
N ASP A 79 4.44 -24.08 6.76
CA ASP A 79 5.46 -23.61 7.70
C ASP A 79 5.75 -22.12 7.51
N TYR A 80 5.87 -21.67 6.24
CA TYR A 80 6.13 -20.26 5.96
C TYR A 80 4.92 -19.37 6.25
N LYS A 81 3.69 -19.84 5.98
CA LYS A 81 2.47 -19.14 6.43
C LYS A 81 2.45 -18.93 7.93
N ASN A 82 2.76 -19.98 8.70
CA ASN A 82 2.80 -19.92 10.17
C ASN A 82 3.85 -18.91 10.66
N LEU A 83 5.03 -18.90 10.03
CA LEU A 83 6.07 -17.90 10.33
C LEU A 83 5.56 -16.47 10.08
N VAL A 84 4.92 -16.22 8.94
CA VAL A 84 4.36 -14.90 8.60
C VAL A 84 3.30 -14.46 9.61
N GLN A 85 2.45 -15.40 10.07
CA GLN A 85 1.47 -15.12 11.13
C GLN A 85 2.13 -14.79 12.48
N GLN A 86 3.22 -15.50 12.83
CA GLN A 86 3.99 -15.20 14.04
C GLN A 86 4.64 -13.81 14.00
N LEU A 87 4.97 -13.31 12.82
CA LEU A 87 5.44 -11.93 12.62
C LEU A 87 4.32 -10.89 12.75
N GLY A 88 3.06 -11.30 12.96
CA GLY A 88 1.90 -10.43 13.08
C GLY A 88 1.28 -10.02 11.74
N ALA A 89 1.75 -10.57 10.62
CA ALA A 89 1.23 -10.29 9.29
C ALA A 89 0.15 -11.30 8.87
N ILE A 90 -0.62 -10.96 7.84
CA ILE A 90 -1.72 -11.75 7.29
C ILE A 90 -1.24 -12.41 6.00
N PRO A 91 -0.94 -13.72 5.98
CA PRO A 91 -0.47 -14.38 4.78
C PRO A 91 -1.60 -14.54 3.76
N LEU A 92 -1.31 -14.17 2.51
CA LEU A 92 -2.18 -14.35 1.35
C LEU A 92 -1.40 -15.08 0.25
N ILE A 93 -1.94 -16.19 -0.26
CA ILE A 93 -1.32 -16.92 -1.37
C ILE A 93 -1.91 -16.41 -2.68
N LEU A 94 -1.04 -16.00 -3.59
CA LEU A 94 -1.39 -15.61 -4.96
C LEU A 94 -0.45 -16.30 -5.96
N ASP A 95 -0.92 -16.42 -7.19
CA ASP A 95 -0.05 -16.70 -8.33
C ASP A 95 0.87 -15.51 -8.62
N PRO A 96 2.15 -15.69 -9.02
CA PRO A 96 3.06 -14.59 -9.30
C PRO A 96 2.56 -13.58 -10.34
N ALA A 97 1.88 -14.03 -11.39
CA ALA A 97 1.34 -13.13 -12.41
C ALA A 97 0.12 -12.35 -11.89
N GLN A 98 -0.75 -13.02 -11.15
CA GLN A 98 -1.88 -12.37 -10.46
C GLN A 98 -1.40 -11.31 -9.46
N HIS A 99 -0.36 -11.64 -8.66
CA HIS A 99 0.28 -10.68 -7.76
C HIS A 99 0.72 -9.42 -8.50
N ASP A 100 1.49 -9.60 -9.60
CA ASP A 100 2.08 -8.47 -10.33
C ASP A 100 1.00 -7.61 -11.02
N TYR A 101 -0.09 -8.22 -11.49
CA TYR A 101 -1.23 -7.46 -12.02
C TYR A 101 -1.95 -6.65 -10.94
N VAL A 102 -2.25 -7.28 -9.80
CA VAL A 102 -2.94 -6.60 -8.67
C VAL A 102 -2.08 -5.46 -8.12
N THR A 103 -0.78 -5.70 -7.90
CA THR A 103 0.13 -4.65 -7.41
C THR A 103 0.34 -3.54 -8.42
N ALA A 104 0.31 -3.85 -9.72
CA ALA A 104 0.32 -2.82 -10.76
C ALA A 104 -0.89 -1.88 -10.62
N ALA A 105 -2.08 -2.43 -10.37
CA ALA A 105 -3.31 -1.64 -10.25
C ALA A 105 -3.35 -0.78 -8.98
N VAL A 106 -3.00 -1.36 -7.80
CA VAL A 106 -3.23 -0.71 -6.50
C VAL A 106 -2.01 0.01 -5.93
N SER A 107 -0.84 -0.15 -6.55
CA SER A 107 0.41 0.45 -6.10
C SER A 107 1.19 1.13 -7.23
N HIS A 108 1.53 0.42 -8.31
CA HIS A 108 2.45 0.95 -9.31
C HIS A 108 1.83 2.08 -10.14
N LEU A 109 0.62 1.87 -10.66
CA LEU A 109 -0.12 2.91 -11.38
C LEU A 109 -0.38 4.16 -10.52
N PRO A 110 -0.85 4.05 -9.26
CA PRO A 110 -0.98 5.20 -8.37
C PRO A 110 0.30 6.03 -8.21
N HIS A 111 1.48 5.39 -8.09
CA HIS A 111 2.75 6.12 -8.00
C HIS A 111 3.09 6.87 -9.29
N ILE A 112 2.83 6.27 -10.45
CA ILE A 112 3.03 6.93 -11.75
C ILE A 112 2.10 8.13 -11.88
N ILE A 113 0.83 7.99 -11.48
CA ILE A 113 -0.15 9.08 -11.50
C ILE A 113 0.30 10.21 -10.58
N ALA A 114 0.71 9.90 -9.36
CA ALA A 114 1.17 10.89 -8.39
C ALA A 114 2.40 11.65 -8.91
N ALA A 115 3.39 10.94 -9.44
CA ALA A 115 4.59 11.55 -10.01
C ALA A 115 4.27 12.41 -11.25
N SER A 116 3.40 11.92 -12.13
CA SER A 116 2.95 12.65 -13.32
C SER A 116 2.19 13.92 -12.94
N LEU A 117 1.30 13.85 -11.95
CA LEU A 117 0.54 14.99 -11.46
C LEU A 117 1.44 16.08 -10.85
N VAL A 118 2.43 15.69 -10.06
CA VAL A 118 3.42 16.64 -9.49
C VAL A 118 4.20 17.32 -10.60
N ASN A 119 4.69 16.56 -11.58
CA ASN A 119 5.43 17.09 -12.71
C ASN A 119 4.57 18.04 -13.56
N LEU A 120 3.31 17.69 -13.81
CA LEU A 120 2.38 18.55 -14.53
C LEU A 120 2.20 19.91 -13.83
N VAL A 121 1.97 19.89 -12.51
CA VAL A 121 1.81 21.13 -11.72
C VAL A 121 3.11 21.94 -11.75
N ARG A 122 4.27 21.31 -11.55
CA ARG A 122 5.58 21.98 -11.66
C ARG A 122 5.76 22.68 -13.02
N ASP A 123 5.45 21.98 -14.11
CA ASP A 123 5.69 22.46 -15.47
C ASP A 123 4.67 23.54 -15.91
N LYS A 124 3.53 23.64 -15.22
CA LYS A 124 2.48 24.63 -15.46
C LYS A 124 2.48 25.77 -14.46
N ASP A 125 3.29 25.69 -13.40
CA ASP A 125 3.33 26.73 -12.38
C ASP A 125 3.94 28.03 -12.94
N SER A 126 3.49 29.15 -12.40
CA SER A 126 4.04 30.48 -12.72
C SER A 126 5.42 30.66 -12.05
N ALA A 127 6.16 31.67 -12.53
CA ALA A 127 7.45 32.03 -11.93
C ALA A 127 7.33 32.35 -10.42
N ASP A 128 6.17 32.84 -9.99
CA ASP A 128 5.87 33.17 -8.58
C ASP A 128 5.53 31.94 -7.75
N GLY A 129 5.41 30.75 -8.36
CA GLY A 129 5.11 29.49 -7.67
C GLY A 129 3.70 29.46 -7.07
N LEU A 130 2.72 30.06 -7.72
CA LEU A 130 1.37 30.21 -7.20
C LEU A 130 0.68 28.86 -6.96
N MET A 131 0.81 27.89 -7.88
CA MET A 131 0.24 26.55 -7.70
C MET A 131 0.86 25.84 -6.53
N LYS A 132 2.18 25.91 -6.36
CA LYS A 132 2.92 25.36 -5.21
C LYS A 132 2.47 26.02 -3.90
N MET A 133 2.25 27.33 -3.90
CA MET A 133 1.86 28.09 -2.71
C MET A 133 0.46 27.71 -2.23
N ILE A 134 -0.51 27.53 -3.14
CA ILE A 134 -1.89 27.19 -2.80
C ILE A 134 -2.16 25.68 -2.69
N ALA A 135 -1.16 24.83 -2.97
CA ALA A 135 -1.30 23.38 -2.85
C ALA A 135 -1.70 22.98 -1.42
N ALA A 136 -2.97 22.60 -1.25
CA ALA A 136 -3.57 22.25 0.03
C ALA A 136 -3.56 20.73 0.29
N GLY A 137 -4.25 20.27 1.35
CA GLY A 137 -4.27 18.90 1.83
C GLY A 137 -4.55 17.87 0.73
N GLY A 138 -5.61 18.04 -0.05
CA GLY A 138 -5.98 17.09 -1.10
C GLY A 138 -4.87 16.82 -2.12
N PHE A 139 -4.17 17.87 -2.59
CA PHE A 139 -3.03 17.69 -3.49
C PHE A 139 -1.86 16.99 -2.79
N LYS A 140 -1.54 17.41 -1.56
CA LYS A 140 -0.45 16.81 -0.77
C LYS A 140 -0.72 15.34 -0.45
N ASP A 141 -1.95 14.99 -0.15
CA ASP A 141 -2.33 13.61 0.19
C ASP A 141 -2.22 12.68 -1.02
N ILE A 142 -2.78 13.06 -2.17
CA ILE A 142 -2.73 12.24 -3.38
C ILE A 142 -1.32 12.14 -3.98
N THR A 143 -0.48 13.14 -3.76
CA THR A 143 0.89 13.19 -4.29
C THR A 143 1.96 12.77 -3.29
N ARG A 144 1.63 12.44 -2.06
CA ARG A 144 2.57 12.05 -1.00
C ARG A 144 3.55 10.96 -1.45
N ILE A 145 3.04 9.97 -2.17
CA ILE A 145 3.83 8.83 -2.66
C ILE A 145 4.80 9.20 -3.79
N ALA A 146 4.68 10.37 -4.41
CA ALA A 146 5.63 10.85 -5.42
C ALA A 146 7.02 11.15 -4.85
N SER A 147 7.17 11.24 -3.52
CA SER A 147 8.45 11.44 -2.83
C SER A 147 9.25 10.14 -2.63
N SER A 148 8.80 9.03 -3.17
CA SER A 148 9.47 7.73 -3.07
C SER A 148 10.77 7.67 -3.87
N SER A 149 11.64 6.68 -3.56
CA SER A 149 12.94 6.49 -4.22
C SER A 149 12.83 6.28 -5.73
N ALA A 150 13.39 7.19 -6.52
CA ALA A 150 13.38 7.09 -7.98
C ALA A 150 14.04 5.81 -8.50
N ALA A 151 15.15 5.37 -7.87
CA ALA A 151 15.85 4.15 -8.27
C ALA A 151 15.01 2.89 -8.06
N VAL A 152 14.29 2.80 -6.94
CA VAL A 152 13.38 1.67 -6.66
C VAL A 152 12.23 1.66 -7.66
N TRP A 153 11.60 2.81 -7.91
CA TRP A 153 10.47 2.91 -8.83
C TRP A 153 10.85 2.68 -10.28
N GLN A 154 12.04 3.08 -10.69
CA GLN A 154 12.60 2.72 -12.00
C GLN A 154 12.64 1.19 -12.18
N GLN A 155 13.16 0.46 -11.19
CA GLN A 155 13.23 -1.01 -11.26
C GLN A 155 11.85 -1.66 -11.26
N ILE A 156 10.91 -1.18 -10.45
CA ILE A 156 9.53 -1.68 -10.43
C ILE A 156 8.88 -1.49 -11.81
N CYS A 157 9.01 -0.31 -12.42
CA CYS A 157 8.45 -0.05 -13.74
C CYS A 157 9.05 -0.94 -14.82
N LEU A 158 10.36 -1.20 -14.77
CA LEU A 158 11.05 -2.06 -15.75
C LEU A 158 10.73 -3.54 -15.57
N THR A 159 10.47 -3.99 -14.34
CA THR A 159 10.20 -5.41 -14.06
C THR A 159 8.72 -5.78 -14.15
N ASN A 160 7.80 -4.80 -14.14
CA ASN A 160 6.35 -5.03 -14.31
C ASN A 160 5.74 -4.20 -15.44
N THR A 161 6.51 -3.95 -16.49
CA THR A 161 6.18 -3.04 -17.60
C THR A 161 4.85 -3.40 -18.27
N GLU A 162 4.61 -4.67 -18.58
CA GLU A 162 3.42 -5.11 -19.33
C GLU A 162 2.12 -4.78 -18.59
N ASN A 163 2.04 -5.15 -17.30
CA ASN A 163 0.86 -4.88 -16.48
C ASN A 163 0.65 -3.39 -16.27
N ILE A 164 1.73 -2.65 -15.97
CA ILE A 164 1.68 -1.21 -15.78
C ILE A 164 1.21 -0.51 -17.07
N SER A 165 1.76 -0.88 -18.23
CA SER A 165 1.41 -0.29 -19.52
C SER A 165 -0.06 -0.53 -19.87
N THR A 166 -0.56 -1.75 -19.65
CA THR A 166 -1.95 -2.11 -19.87
C THR A 166 -2.91 -1.29 -19.02
N LEU A 167 -2.62 -1.19 -17.72
CA LEU A 167 -3.45 -0.44 -16.78
C LEU A 167 -3.36 1.07 -17.03
N LEU A 168 -2.17 1.59 -17.38
CA LEU A 168 -1.98 2.99 -17.74
C LEU A 168 -2.76 3.34 -19.00
N SER A 169 -2.79 2.48 -20.01
CA SER A 169 -3.60 2.69 -21.22
C SER A 169 -5.09 2.77 -20.89
N SER A 170 -5.58 1.89 -20.01
CA SER A 170 -6.96 1.91 -19.54
C SER A 170 -7.27 3.20 -18.76
N TYR A 171 -6.32 3.67 -17.93
CA TYR A 171 -6.49 4.91 -17.18
C TYR A 171 -6.49 6.15 -18.10
N ILE A 172 -5.62 6.18 -19.12
CA ILE A 172 -5.61 7.25 -20.14
C ILE A 172 -6.95 7.28 -20.86
N ALA A 173 -7.49 6.14 -21.29
CA ALA A 173 -8.80 6.09 -21.93
C ALA A 173 -9.93 6.61 -21.02
N SER A 174 -9.88 6.28 -19.72
CA SER A 174 -10.82 6.83 -18.73
C SER A 174 -10.71 8.36 -18.62
N LEU A 175 -9.50 8.91 -18.56
CA LEU A 175 -9.30 10.38 -18.52
C LEU A 175 -9.79 11.06 -19.80
N GLN A 176 -9.60 10.45 -20.96
CA GLN A 176 -10.13 10.96 -22.23
C GLN A 176 -11.67 10.98 -22.23
N GLY A 177 -12.31 9.95 -21.69
CA GLY A 177 -13.75 9.93 -21.49
C GLY A 177 -14.23 11.09 -20.61
N ILE A 178 -13.60 11.26 -19.45
CA ILE A 178 -13.91 12.38 -18.54
C ILE A 178 -13.74 13.74 -19.23
N GLN A 179 -12.69 13.90 -20.03
CA GLN A 179 -12.48 15.13 -20.79
C GLN A 179 -13.63 15.39 -21.79
N GLN A 180 -14.15 14.35 -22.44
CA GLN A 180 -15.30 14.47 -23.36
C GLN A 180 -16.57 14.89 -22.60
N GLU A 181 -16.83 14.30 -21.41
CA GLU A 181 -17.97 14.67 -20.56
C GLU A 181 -17.89 16.14 -20.11
N LEU A 182 -16.70 16.59 -19.71
CA LEU A 182 -16.44 18.00 -19.34
C LEU A 182 -16.70 18.93 -20.50
N ASN A 183 -16.20 18.62 -21.70
CA ASN A 183 -16.38 19.45 -22.91
C ASN A 183 -17.86 19.51 -23.32
N ALA A 184 -18.58 18.41 -23.16
CA ALA A 184 -20.00 18.30 -23.46
C ALA A 184 -20.89 18.86 -22.33
N LYS A 185 -20.33 19.24 -21.18
CA LYS A 185 -21.02 19.73 -19.97
C LYS A 185 -22.11 18.74 -19.48
N ARG A 186 -21.84 17.44 -19.57
CA ARG A 186 -22.77 16.38 -19.11
C ARG A 186 -22.70 16.23 -17.59
N GLY A 187 -23.54 17.00 -16.89
CA GLY A 187 -23.54 17.09 -15.43
C GLY A 187 -23.86 15.76 -14.76
N ASP A 188 -24.83 15.00 -15.29
CA ASP A 188 -25.25 13.71 -14.71
C ASP A 188 -24.15 12.65 -14.81
N ASP A 189 -23.43 12.57 -15.94
CA ASP A 189 -22.31 11.63 -16.12
C ASP A 189 -21.14 11.97 -15.17
N LEU A 190 -20.87 13.27 -14.98
CA LEU A 190 -19.87 13.73 -14.02
C LEU A 190 -20.28 13.44 -12.57
N TYR A 191 -21.55 13.58 -12.22
CA TYR A 191 -22.05 13.21 -10.90
C TYR A 191 -21.86 11.70 -10.64
N GLU A 192 -22.25 10.86 -11.58
CA GLU A 192 -22.10 9.41 -11.47
C GLU A 192 -20.64 8.97 -11.34
N LEU A 193 -19.72 9.63 -12.04
CA LEU A 193 -18.27 9.39 -11.91
C LEU A 193 -17.80 9.52 -10.45
N PHE A 194 -18.19 10.60 -9.79
CA PHE A 194 -17.76 10.86 -8.41
C PHE A 194 -18.52 10.01 -7.40
N ASP A 195 -19.82 9.79 -7.60
CA ASP A 195 -20.63 9.02 -6.66
C ASP A 195 -20.27 7.54 -6.66
N SER A 196 -20.08 6.93 -7.83
CA SER A 196 -19.63 5.54 -7.95
C SER A 196 -18.24 5.34 -7.31
N ALA A 197 -17.32 6.29 -7.52
CA ALA A 197 -16.00 6.25 -6.90
C ALA A 197 -16.10 6.37 -5.36
N ARG A 198 -16.95 7.25 -4.84
CA ARG A 198 -17.22 7.39 -3.41
C ARG A 198 -17.75 6.08 -2.82
N ILE A 199 -18.79 5.49 -3.43
CA ILE A 199 -19.38 4.23 -2.96
C ILE A 199 -18.32 3.12 -2.88
N TYR A 200 -17.52 2.97 -3.94
CA TYR A 200 -16.46 1.96 -3.96
C TYR A 200 -15.38 2.23 -2.92
N ARG A 201 -14.94 3.49 -2.77
CA ARG A 201 -13.94 3.88 -1.77
C ARG A 201 -14.42 3.64 -0.33
N ASP A 202 -15.69 3.94 -0.05
CA ASP A 202 -16.29 3.74 1.27
C ASP A 202 -16.41 2.25 1.63
N SER A 203 -16.52 1.36 0.63
CA SER A 203 -16.53 -0.10 0.86
C SER A 203 -15.22 -0.62 1.47
N PHE A 204 -14.08 0.06 1.27
CA PHE A 204 -12.78 -0.34 1.83
C PHE A 204 -12.73 -0.20 3.36
N ILE A 205 -13.47 0.74 3.92
CA ILE A 205 -13.49 1.01 5.37
C ILE A 205 -14.08 -0.19 6.12
N ASN A 206 -15.05 -0.87 5.52
CA ASN A 206 -15.75 -2.01 6.12
C ASN A 206 -14.96 -3.33 6.02
N THR A 207 -13.96 -3.42 5.15
CA THR A 207 -13.15 -4.63 4.94
C THR A 207 -11.78 -4.60 5.63
N ALA A 208 -11.42 -3.48 6.26
CA ALA A 208 -10.15 -3.33 6.98
C ALA A 208 -10.04 -4.19 8.27
N SER A 209 -11.06 -4.96 8.60
CA SER A 209 -11.02 -5.98 9.66
C SER A 209 -10.38 -7.26 9.10
N GLY A 210 -9.05 -7.31 9.05
CA GLY A 210 -8.35 -8.58 8.84
C GLY A 210 -8.68 -9.58 9.97
N PRO A 211 -8.48 -10.90 9.77
CA PRO A 211 -8.87 -11.95 10.71
C PRO A 211 -8.10 -11.93 12.04
N LEU A 212 -7.15 -11.03 12.23
CA LEU A 212 -6.36 -10.92 13.46
C LEU A 212 -6.87 -9.75 14.31
N LYS A 213 -7.56 -10.13 15.42
CA LYS A 213 -8.06 -9.29 16.51
C LYS A 213 -8.71 -7.98 16.05
N SER A 214 -10.02 -7.92 16.18
CA SER A 214 -10.81 -6.71 15.97
C SER A 214 -10.13 -5.52 16.67
N SER A 215 -9.54 -4.61 15.89
CA SER A 215 -9.21 -3.30 16.38
C SER A 215 -10.50 -2.47 16.39
N TYR A 216 -10.87 -1.98 17.54
CA TYR A 216 -12.00 -1.07 17.64
C TYR A 216 -11.47 0.35 17.45
N ALA A 217 -12.08 1.11 16.55
CA ALA A 217 -11.86 2.54 16.43
C ALA A 217 -12.94 3.27 17.24
N ILE A 218 -12.53 4.15 18.13
CA ILE A 218 -13.41 5.01 18.89
C ILE A 218 -13.11 6.44 18.44
N THR A 219 -14.11 7.15 18.00
CA THR A 219 -14.02 8.58 17.69
C THR A 219 -14.66 9.34 18.85
N ILE A 220 -13.94 10.31 19.39
CA ILE A 220 -14.36 11.10 20.55
C ILE A 220 -14.22 12.57 20.19
N ASP A 221 -15.28 13.33 20.40
CA ASP A 221 -15.21 14.78 20.32
C ASP A 221 -14.65 15.29 21.66
N ILE A 222 -13.53 16.00 21.59
CA ILE A 222 -12.87 16.59 22.76
C ILE A 222 -12.63 18.07 22.51
N ALA A 223 -12.63 18.86 23.58
CA ALA A 223 -12.25 20.27 23.50
C ALA A 223 -10.76 20.38 23.10
N ASP A 224 -10.40 21.43 22.35
CA ASP A 224 -9.00 21.72 22.04
C ASP A 224 -8.34 22.45 23.23
N GLU A 225 -8.22 21.71 24.35
CA GLU A 225 -7.63 22.22 25.61
C GLU A 225 -6.44 21.37 26.05
N PRO A 226 -5.45 21.97 26.70
CA PRO A 226 -4.32 21.23 27.25
C PRO A 226 -4.76 20.19 28.29
N GLY A 227 -4.41 18.92 28.02
CA GLY A 227 -4.67 17.79 28.92
C GLY A 227 -5.79 16.85 28.50
N GLU A 228 -6.66 17.20 27.56
CA GLU A 228 -7.78 16.37 27.14
C GLU A 228 -7.33 15.01 26.56
N ILE A 229 -6.31 14.99 25.72
CA ILE A 229 -5.73 13.74 25.20
C ILE A 229 -5.16 12.88 26.33
N ALA A 230 -4.50 13.53 27.32
CA ALA A 230 -3.95 12.81 28.45
C ALA A 230 -5.04 12.22 29.35
N ALA A 231 -6.16 12.93 29.53
CA ALA A 231 -7.32 12.43 30.27
C ALA A 231 -7.91 11.16 29.61
N VAL A 232 -8.13 11.19 28.30
CA VAL A 232 -8.62 10.02 27.53
C VAL A 232 -7.64 8.85 27.63
N ALA A 233 -6.36 9.08 27.40
CA ALA A 233 -5.34 8.05 27.50
C ALA A 233 -5.26 7.43 28.91
N THR A 234 -5.41 8.23 29.96
CA THR A 234 -5.42 7.78 31.35
C THR A 234 -6.63 6.89 31.64
N ILE A 235 -7.83 7.29 31.18
CA ILE A 235 -9.05 6.49 31.36
C ILE A 235 -8.91 5.12 30.68
N LEU A 236 -8.37 5.07 29.47
CA LEU A 236 -8.14 3.82 28.75
C LEU A 236 -7.10 2.94 29.47
N ALA A 237 -6.00 3.53 29.95
CA ALA A 237 -4.97 2.84 30.70
C ALA A 237 -5.50 2.22 32.02
N LEU A 238 -6.34 2.96 32.77
CA LEU A 238 -7.00 2.45 33.98
C LEU A 238 -7.93 1.27 33.72
N LYS A 239 -8.45 1.15 32.49
CA LYS A 239 -9.26 0.00 32.03
C LYS A 239 -8.43 -1.09 31.38
N ASN A 240 -7.11 -1.00 31.42
CA ASN A 240 -6.18 -1.94 30.80
C ASN A 240 -6.38 -2.07 29.28
N ILE A 241 -6.82 -0.98 28.63
CA ILE A 241 -7.03 -0.89 27.19
C ILE A 241 -5.78 -0.30 26.56
N SER A 242 -5.13 -1.05 25.67
CA SER A 242 -3.96 -0.58 24.93
C SER A 242 -4.36 0.26 23.74
N ILE A 243 -3.84 1.47 23.64
CA ILE A 243 -3.98 2.33 22.46
C ILE A 243 -2.98 1.87 21.41
N LYS A 244 -3.46 1.42 20.26
CA LYS A 244 -2.61 1.00 19.13
C LYS A 244 -2.27 2.16 18.20
N ASN A 245 -3.21 3.06 18.02
CA ASN A 245 -3.03 4.26 17.22
C ASN A 245 -3.88 5.39 17.81
N ILE A 246 -3.42 6.62 17.66
CA ILE A 246 -4.14 7.82 18.05
C ILE A 246 -3.93 8.87 16.96
N GLY A 247 -5.00 9.48 16.51
CA GLY A 247 -4.96 10.54 15.50
C GLY A 247 -5.91 11.66 15.85
N ILE A 248 -5.53 12.89 15.54
CA ILE A 248 -6.39 14.06 15.66
C ILE A 248 -6.88 14.38 14.25
N VAL A 249 -8.21 14.39 14.08
CA VAL A 249 -8.85 14.79 12.83
C VAL A 249 -9.40 16.20 13.03
N HIS A 250 -8.75 17.19 12.42
CA HIS A 250 -9.28 18.56 12.38
C HIS A 250 -10.40 18.62 11.31
N ASN A 251 -11.63 18.76 11.77
CA ASN A 251 -12.73 19.13 10.89
C ASN A 251 -12.85 20.65 10.89
N ARG A 252 -12.61 21.30 9.75
CA ARG A 252 -12.66 22.77 9.62
C ARG A 252 -14.04 23.38 9.89
N GLU A 253 -15.06 22.53 10.04
CA GLU A 253 -16.46 22.92 10.23
C GLU A 253 -16.87 23.01 11.72
N TYR A 254 -16.02 22.55 12.66
CA TYR A 254 -16.30 22.58 14.11
C TYR A 254 -15.11 23.08 14.89
N GLU A 255 -15.35 23.92 15.90
CA GLU A 255 -14.33 24.49 16.78
C GLU A 255 -13.70 23.47 17.76
N GLY A 256 -14.06 22.20 17.69
CA GLY A 256 -13.53 21.11 18.53
C GLY A 256 -12.61 20.17 17.76
N GLY A 257 -11.60 19.64 18.41
CA GLY A 257 -10.75 18.56 17.88
C GLY A 257 -11.46 17.22 17.99
N VAL A 258 -11.38 16.39 16.96
CA VAL A 258 -11.86 15.00 16.99
C VAL A 258 -10.68 14.06 17.15
N LEU A 259 -10.62 13.32 18.25
CA LEU A 259 -9.62 12.29 18.52
C LEU A 259 -10.10 10.94 17.97
N ARG A 260 -9.29 10.27 17.15
CA ARG A 260 -9.58 8.96 16.57
C ARG A 260 -8.49 7.94 16.92
#